data_5a414fd8dcbd553f1778d2b1b2ba674e
#
_entry.id   5a414fd8dcbd553f1778d2b1b2ba674e
#
_cell.length_a   1.000
_cell.length_b   1.000
_cell.length_c   1.000
_cell.angle_alpha   90.00
_cell.angle_beta   90.00
_cell.angle_gamma   90.00
#
_symmetry.space_group_name_H-M   'P 1'
#
loop_
_entity.id
_entity.type
_entity.pdbx_description
1 polymer ?
#
loop_
_entity_poly.entity_id
_entity_poly.type
_entity_poly.pdbx_seq_one_letter_code
_entity_poly.pdbx_strand_id
1 'polypeptide(L)'
;GSKISDYIVSNYPEKKKVSIYAGTGGNGGDGFVIARHLLNHGYKVRLFLLSKPENIKNGDSRLNFESIRIIDQTDKNLRLSVITDSSQVAPDNSDIIVDAILGTGVNGKLREPISSAIDTINYSPAIVISVDVPSGMNPENGAVMDKSVVAHETLTLHKMKTGLEKAQQSYVGKITVLDIGIPRVSEEYVGQGDLLKIGLPDKCSHKGDNGSVLIVGSNPDYIGAVIFAAEAALSQGIDLVFIIAPESSADIIKEYNPEFIVRSVPGKVLSMDAYDAFLDLEKRVDAILIGSGSGLMEETSDLFNEIISTTKKPLVIDADALKLISPDMLTENILVTPHAYEFKQLFDEEVPDKLEDKIELLRKLSEEYNCQILLKGVIDVITSRDDYKLNRTGNQGMTIGGTGDLLAGIAVALATKNTLFEAAYLSSFILGQTADKVLEEKGFNYRIKDILKKL
;
A
#
# COMPACT_ATOMS: atom_id res chain seq x y z
N GLY A 1 -24.14 0.96 -0.57
CA GLY A 1 -25.49 0.36 -0.75
C GLY A 1 -26.47 1.29 -1.44
N SER A 2 -26.67 2.57 -0.99
CA SER A 2 -27.69 3.48 -1.58
C SER A 2 -27.47 3.71 -3.08
N LYS A 3 -26.25 4.00 -3.52
CA LYS A 3 -25.94 4.22 -4.95
C LYS A 3 -26.25 3.01 -5.82
N ILE A 4 -26.14 1.79 -5.29
CA ILE A 4 -26.51 0.57 -6.00
C ILE A 4 -28.02 0.47 -6.14
N SER A 5 -28.79 0.79 -5.09
CA SER A 5 -30.25 0.84 -5.18
C SER A 5 -30.74 1.89 -6.17
N ASP A 6 -30.13 3.09 -6.18
CA ASP A 6 -30.44 4.14 -7.15
C ASP A 6 -30.19 3.66 -8.60
N TYR A 7 -29.08 2.93 -8.82
CA TYR A 7 -28.77 2.31 -10.11
C TYR A 7 -29.83 1.31 -10.53
N ILE A 8 -30.23 0.39 -9.63
CA ILE A 8 -31.29 -0.62 -9.89
C ILE A 8 -32.59 0.07 -10.23
N VAL A 9 -33.03 1.06 -9.46
CA VAL A 9 -34.27 1.81 -9.70
C VAL A 9 -34.27 2.51 -11.05
N SER A 10 -33.13 3.11 -11.43
CA SER A 10 -33.01 3.87 -12.69
C SER A 10 -32.93 2.98 -13.92
N ASN A 11 -32.26 1.82 -13.84
CA ASN A 11 -32.01 0.96 -14.99
C ASN A 11 -33.04 -0.16 -15.14
N TYR A 12 -33.74 -0.53 -14.07
CA TYR A 12 -34.69 -1.64 -14.05
C TYR A 12 -36.05 -1.27 -13.40
N PRO A 13 -36.71 -0.17 -13.83
CA PRO A 13 -37.91 0.34 -13.17
C PRO A 13 -39.09 -0.64 -13.18
N GLU A 14 -39.18 -1.53 -14.16
CA GLU A 14 -40.27 -2.51 -14.31
C GLU A 14 -40.03 -3.81 -13.53
N LYS A 15 -38.81 -4.05 -13.04
CA LYS A 15 -38.40 -5.26 -12.34
C LYS A 15 -38.55 -5.09 -10.83
N LYS A 16 -39.68 -5.46 -10.27
CA LYS A 16 -40.08 -5.16 -8.89
C LYS A 16 -39.81 -6.25 -7.85
N LYS A 17 -39.37 -7.43 -8.25
CA LYS A 17 -39.04 -8.54 -7.34
C LYS A 17 -37.53 -8.71 -7.28
N VAL A 18 -36.95 -8.45 -6.14
CA VAL A 18 -35.49 -8.50 -5.93
C VAL A 18 -35.14 -9.49 -4.82
N SER A 19 -34.22 -10.40 -5.10
CA SER A 19 -33.59 -11.24 -4.08
C SER A 19 -32.18 -10.74 -3.81
N ILE A 20 -31.81 -10.61 -2.54
CA ILE A 20 -30.51 -10.18 -2.11
C ILE A 20 -29.85 -11.29 -1.29
N TYR A 21 -28.72 -11.79 -1.75
CA TYR A 21 -27.92 -12.77 -1.02
C TYR A 21 -26.80 -12.02 -0.32
N ALA A 22 -26.82 -12.01 1.00
CA ALA A 22 -25.90 -11.23 1.84
C ALA A 22 -25.04 -12.11 2.72
N GLY A 23 -23.74 -11.78 2.78
CA GLY A 23 -22.81 -12.33 3.74
C GLY A 23 -22.79 -11.55 5.07
N THR A 24 -21.80 -11.84 5.91
CA THR A 24 -21.62 -11.20 7.23
C THR A 24 -20.62 -10.05 7.26
N GLY A 25 -19.96 -9.77 6.15
CA GLY A 25 -18.97 -8.71 6.00
C GLY A 25 -19.57 -7.38 5.52
N GLY A 26 -18.68 -6.47 5.09
CA GLY A 26 -19.07 -5.15 4.55
C GLY A 26 -20.00 -5.26 3.33
N ASN A 27 -19.72 -6.20 2.42
CA ASN A 27 -20.56 -6.43 1.24
C ASN A 27 -21.99 -6.83 1.61
N GLY A 28 -22.15 -7.71 2.62
CA GLY A 28 -23.47 -8.02 3.20
C GLY A 28 -24.14 -6.80 3.81
N GLY A 29 -23.37 -5.92 4.46
CA GLY A 29 -23.83 -4.62 4.96
C GLY A 29 -24.42 -3.75 3.85
N ASP A 30 -23.77 -3.68 2.69
CA ASP A 30 -24.31 -3.01 1.50
C ASP A 30 -25.61 -3.65 1.03
N GLY A 31 -25.70 -4.99 1.06
CA GLY A 31 -26.94 -5.73 0.76
C GLY A 31 -28.10 -5.32 1.67
N PHE A 32 -27.87 -5.11 2.96
CA PHE A 32 -28.92 -4.64 3.90
C PHE A 32 -29.36 -3.22 3.58
N VAL A 33 -28.44 -2.33 3.22
CA VAL A 33 -28.76 -0.96 2.79
C VAL A 33 -29.56 -0.98 1.49
N ILE A 34 -29.15 -1.78 0.49
CA ILE A 34 -29.85 -1.94 -0.78
C ILE A 34 -31.31 -2.39 -0.52
N ALA A 35 -31.49 -3.40 0.33
CA ALA A 35 -32.82 -3.89 0.68
C ALA A 35 -33.75 -2.77 1.19
N ARG A 36 -33.25 -2.00 2.16
CA ARG A 36 -34.01 -0.90 2.77
C ARG A 36 -34.37 0.20 1.76
N HIS A 37 -33.43 0.58 0.88
CA HIS A 37 -33.69 1.60 -0.13
C HIS A 37 -34.64 1.12 -1.21
N LEU A 38 -34.57 -0.14 -1.68
CA LEU A 38 -35.48 -0.70 -2.67
C LEU A 38 -36.93 -0.80 -2.14
N LEU A 39 -37.13 -1.10 -0.85
CA LEU A 39 -38.45 -1.08 -0.22
C LEU A 39 -39.09 0.30 -0.30
N ASN A 40 -38.33 1.38 -0.06
CA ASN A 40 -38.81 2.76 -0.18
C ASN A 40 -39.26 3.11 -1.62
N HIS A 41 -38.75 2.40 -2.62
CA HIS A 41 -39.14 2.53 -4.02
C HIS A 41 -40.23 1.52 -4.44
N GLY A 42 -40.86 0.85 -3.49
CA GLY A 42 -41.99 -0.07 -3.72
C GLY A 42 -41.60 -1.42 -4.30
N TYR A 43 -40.34 -1.85 -4.16
CA TYR A 43 -39.90 -3.18 -4.55
C TYR A 43 -40.30 -4.21 -3.50
N LYS A 44 -40.53 -5.47 -3.97
CA LYS A 44 -40.64 -6.63 -3.09
C LYS A 44 -39.30 -7.28 -2.94
N VAL A 45 -38.79 -7.33 -1.72
CA VAL A 45 -37.39 -7.76 -1.42
C VAL A 45 -37.42 -9.06 -0.62
N ARG A 46 -36.68 -10.05 -1.09
CA ARG A 46 -36.31 -11.23 -0.31
C ARG A 46 -34.83 -11.10 0.03
N LEU A 47 -34.47 -11.11 1.30
CA LEU A 47 -33.11 -11.02 1.77
C LEU A 47 -32.70 -12.33 2.44
N PHE A 48 -31.63 -12.92 1.94
CA PHE A 48 -31.04 -14.16 2.44
C PHE A 48 -29.70 -13.84 3.12
N LEU A 49 -29.67 -13.98 4.46
CA LEU A 49 -28.40 -13.93 5.19
C LEU A 49 -27.76 -15.32 5.19
N LEU A 50 -26.62 -15.49 4.55
CA LEU A 50 -25.95 -16.79 4.38
C LEU A 50 -25.01 -17.12 5.57
N SER A 51 -25.49 -16.91 6.78
CA SER A 51 -24.81 -17.25 8.04
C SER A 51 -25.74 -16.95 9.22
N LYS A 52 -25.25 -17.29 10.43
CA LYS A 52 -25.90 -16.85 11.67
C LYS A 52 -25.70 -15.34 11.89
N PRO A 53 -26.71 -14.60 12.38
CA PRO A 53 -26.60 -13.16 12.67
C PRO A 53 -25.43 -12.78 13.61
N GLU A 54 -25.09 -13.68 14.55
CA GLU A 54 -24.01 -13.48 15.50
C GLU A 54 -22.64 -13.39 14.84
N ASN A 55 -22.50 -13.86 13.60
CA ASN A 55 -21.27 -13.80 12.80
C ASN A 55 -21.06 -12.44 12.13
N ILE A 56 -22.02 -11.53 12.17
CA ILE A 56 -21.85 -10.15 11.70
C ILE A 56 -21.00 -9.39 12.73
N LYS A 57 -19.71 -9.22 12.47
CA LYS A 57 -18.74 -8.59 13.38
C LYS A 57 -18.54 -7.10 13.11
N ASN A 58 -18.73 -6.67 11.87
CA ASN A 58 -18.61 -5.26 11.49
C ASN A 58 -19.77 -4.46 12.08
N GLY A 59 -19.48 -3.36 12.80
CA GLY A 59 -20.47 -2.55 13.51
C GLY A 59 -21.53 -1.95 12.59
N ASP A 60 -21.11 -1.41 11.44
CA ASP A 60 -22.03 -0.78 10.48
C ASP A 60 -22.93 -1.83 9.83
N SER A 61 -22.38 -2.98 9.45
CA SER A 61 -23.17 -4.10 8.91
C SER A 61 -24.17 -4.61 9.94
N ARG A 62 -23.77 -4.70 11.21
CA ARG A 62 -24.64 -5.10 12.31
C ARG A 62 -25.80 -4.15 12.50
N LEU A 63 -25.54 -2.84 12.53
CA LEU A 63 -26.56 -1.81 12.66
C LEU A 63 -27.59 -1.87 11.52
N ASN A 64 -27.11 -2.01 10.28
CA ASN A 64 -27.99 -2.14 9.12
C ASN A 64 -28.79 -3.44 9.13
N PHE A 65 -28.23 -4.56 9.60
CA PHE A 65 -28.95 -5.81 9.77
C PHE A 65 -30.06 -5.71 10.80
N GLU A 66 -29.81 -5.09 11.96
CA GLU A 66 -30.85 -4.88 12.98
C GLU A 66 -32.01 -4.02 12.45
N SER A 67 -31.70 -3.02 11.61
CA SER A 67 -32.73 -2.22 10.93
C SER A 67 -33.61 -3.09 10.01
N ILE A 68 -33.00 -3.98 9.21
CA ILE A 68 -33.70 -4.92 8.35
C ILE A 68 -34.60 -5.87 9.17
N ARG A 69 -34.09 -6.35 10.32
CA ARG A 69 -34.83 -7.25 11.20
C ARG A 69 -36.11 -6.61 11.77
N ILE A 70 -36.04 -5.30 12.07
CA ILE A 70 -37.20 -4.53 12.52
C ILE A 70 -38.20 -4.33 11.37
N ILE A 71 -37.74 -4.00 10.16
CA ILE A 71 -38.54 -3.77 8.98
C ILE A 71 -39.29 -5.07 8.58
N ASP A 72 -38.62 -6.22 8.63
CA ASP A 72 -39.23 -7.53 8.32
C ASP A 72 -40.48 -7.87 9.18
N GLN A 73 -40.54 -7.32 10.39
CA GLN A 73 -41.71 -7.49 11.28
C GLN A 73 -42.91 -6.61 10.90
N THR A 74 -42.69 -5.55 10.13
CA THR A 74 -43.69 -4.50 9.88
C THR A 74 -44.05 -4.30 8.41
N ASP A 75 -43.11 -4.55 7.48
CA ASP A 75 -43.32 -4.38 6.04
C ASP A 75 -43.48 -5.71 5.33
N LYS A 76 -44.68 -5.98 4.82
CA LYS A 76 -45.01 -7.20 4.05
C LYS A 76 -44.27 -7.36 2.73
N ASN A 77 -43.59 -6.30 2.25
CA ASN A 77 -42.79 -6.34 1.04
C ASN A 77 -41.34 -6.82 1.30
N LEU A 78 -40.92 -6.94 2.57
CA LEU A 78 -39.65 -7.58 2.94
C LEU A 78 -39.93 -8.99 3.48
N ARG A 79 -39.04 -9.91 3.14
CA ARG A 79 -38.94 -11.22 3.76
C ARG A 79 -37.47 -11.54 4.02
N LEU A 80 -37.09 -11.55 5.29
CA LEU A 80 -35.77 -11.98 5.74
C LEU A 80 -35.74 -13.50 5.97
N SER A 81 -34.71 -14.17 5.46
CA SER A 81 -34.43 -15.57 5.70
C SER A 81 -32.99 -15.77 6.12
N VAL A 82 -32.74 -16.46 7.21
CA VAL A 82 -31.38 -16.82 7.68
C VAL A 82 -31.08 -18.23 7.18
N ILE A 83 -30.08 -18.37 6.34
CA ILE A 83 -29.63 -19.61 5.72
C ILE A 83 -28.32 -20.05 6.40
N THR A 84 -28.37 -21.19 7.07
CA THR A 84 -27.20 -21.75 7.78
C THR A 84 -26.77 -23.11 7.27
N ASP A 85 -27.58 -23.70 6.39
CA ASP A 85 -27.39 -25.01 5.80
C ASP A 85 -27.77 -24.99 4.31
N SER A 86 -27.05 -25.74 3.48
CA SER A 86 -27.30 -25.81 2.03
C SER A 86 -28.68 -26.31 1.67
N SER A 87 -29.28 -27.17 2.48
CA SER A 87 -30.68 -27.68 2.25
C SER A 87 -31.73 -26.57 2.34
N GLN A 88 -31.43 -25.42 2.92
CA GLN A 88 -32.31 -24.26 3.01
C GLN A 88 -32.23 -23.36 1.77
N VAL A 89 -31.24 -23.56 0.89
CA VAL A 89 -31.11 -22.81 -0.35
C VAL A 89 -32.12 -23.37 -1.38
N ALA A 90 -33.04 -22.52 -1.82
CA ALA A 90 -34.08 -22.90 -2.76
C ALA A 90 -33.95 -22.12 -4.09
N PRO A 91 -34.44 -22.66 -5.22
CA PRO A 91 -34.49 -21.95 -6.49
C PRO A 91 -35.11 -20.56 -6.37
N ASP A 92 -34.53 -19.59 -7.07
CA ASP A 92 -34.98 -18.21 -7.05
C ASP A 92 -35.68 -17.82 -8.37
N ASN A 93 -36.82 -17.17 -8.25
CA ASN A 93 -37.63 -16.69 -9.37
C ASN A 93 -37.89 -15.18 -9.33
N SER A 94 -36.97 -14.44 -8.75
CA SER A 94 -36.95 -12.97 -8.74
C SER A 94 -36.61 -12.41 -10.13
N ASP A 95 -36.95 -11.15 -10.35
CA ASP A 95 -36.57 -10.43 -11.58
C ASP A 95 -35.10 -10.07 -11.57
N ILE A 96 -34.59 -9.71 -10.36
CA ILE A 96 -33.20 -9.34 -10.12
C ILE A 96 -32.68 -10.11 -8.91
N ILE A 97 -31.44 -10.57 -9.00
CA ILE A 97 -30.67 -11.08 -7.87
C ILE A 97 -29.49 -10.11 -7.63
N VAL A 98 -29.34 -9.70 -6.37
CA VAL A 98 -28.18 -8.93 -5.90
C VAL A 98 -27.25 -9.87 -5.14
N ASP A 99 -26.06 -10.06 -5.66
CA ASP A 99 -24.96 -10.76 -5.00
C ASP A 99 -24.21 -9.78 -4.10
N ALA A 100 -24.42 -9.88 -2.80
CA ALA A 100 -23.76 -9.13 -1.74
C ALA A 100 -23.15 -10.09 -0.70
N ILE A 101 -22.68 -11.28 -1.15
CA ILE A 101 -22.22 -12.34 -0.25
C ILE A 101 -20.79 -12.05 0.23
N LEU A 102 -19.85 -11.95 -0.71
CA LEU A 102 -18.44 -11.82 -0.45
C LEU A 102 -17.89 -10.62 -1.25
N GLY A 103 -17.02 -9.83 -0.61
CA GLY A 103 -16.32 -8.72 -1.24
C GLY A 103 -14.81 -9.03 -1.36
N THR A 104 -13.98 -8.02 -1.09
CA THR A 104 -12.51 -8.08 -1.28
C THR A 104 -11.75 -8.99 -0.30
N GLY A 105 -12.40 -9.59 0.70
CA GLY A 105 -11.77 -10.42 1.75
C GLY A 105 -11.76 -11.92 1.49
N VAL A 106 -11.87 -12.40 0.25
CA VAL A 106 -12.04 -13.85 -0.06
C VAL A 106 -10.70 -14.50 -0.36
N ASN A 107 -10.37 -15.54 0.44
CA ASN A 107 -9.25 -16.44 0.17
C ASN A 107 -9.65 -17.90 0.39
N GLY A 108 -9.40 -18.78 -0.61
CA GLY A 108 -9.58 -20.22 -0.52
C GLY A 108 -10.95 -20.74 -0.99
N LYS A 109 -11.23 -22.03 -0.68
CA LYS A 109 -12.45 -22.72 -1.11
C LYS A 109 -13.68 -22.18 -0.40
N LEU A 110 -14.77 -22.07 -1.16
CA LEU A 110 -16.07 -21.65 -0.66
C LEU A 110 -16.67 -22.70 0.28
N ARG A 111 -17.26 -22.24 1.37
CA ARG A 111 -17.93 -23.09 2.36
C ARG A 111 -19.45 -23.05 2.16
N GLU A 112 -20.13 -24.10 2.59
CA GLU A 112 -21.59 -24.09 2.68
C GLU A 112 -22.07 -23.11 3.77
N PRO A 113 -23.21 -22.44 3.57
CA PRO A 113 -24.16 -22.54 2.43
C PRO A 113 -23.81 -21.61 1.25
N ILE A 114 -22.70 -20.89 1.28
CA ILE A 114 -22.32 -19.92 0.25
C ILE A 114 -22.12 -20.61 -1.12
N SER A 115 -21.47 -21.76 -1.13
CA SER A 115 -21.21 -22.53 -2.36
C SER A 115 -22.54 -22.89 -3.06
N SER A 116 -23.51 -23.42 -2.34
CA SER A 116 -24.85 -23.76 -2.87
C SER A 116 -25.65 -22.52 -3.28
N ALA A 117 -25.48 -21.40 -2.58
CA ALA A 117 -26.13 -20.14 -2.95
C ALA A 117 -25.62 -19.62 -4.29
N ILE A 118 -24.30 -19.68 -4.53
CA ILE A 118 -23.70 -19.29 -5.82
C ILE A 118 -24.25 -20.16 -6.96
N ASP A 119 -24.37 -21.47 -6.76
CA ASP A 119 -24.98 -22.35 -7.75
C ASP A 119 -26.40 -21.92 -8.07
N THR A 120 -27.23 -21.64 -7.03
CA THR A 120 -28.59 -21.18 -7.18
C THR A 120 -28.68 -19.86 -7.94
N ILE A 121 -27.80 -18.92 -7.64
CA ILE A 121 -27.74 -17.64 -8.35
C ILE A 121 -27.40 -17.86 -9.83
N ASN A 122 -26.40 -18.68 -10.13
CA ASN A 122 -25.93 -18.94 -11.49
C ASN A 122 -26.95 -19.71 -12.34
N TYR A 123 -27.82 -20.54 -11.74
CA TYR A 123 -28.88 -21.25 -12.44
C TYR A 123 -30.18 -20.43 -12.59
N SER A 124 -30.26 -19.27 -11.94
CA SER A 124 -31.44 -18.42 -12.02
C SER A 124 -31.56 -17.71 -13.36
N PRO A 125 -32.75 -17.54 -13.94
CA PRO A 125 -32.98 -16.71 -15.10
C PRO A 125 -33.02 -15.20 -14.80
N ALA A 126 -32.84 -14.80 -13.54
CA ALA A 126 -32.87 -13.41 -13.09
C ALA A 126 -31.66 -12.62 -13.62
N ILE A 127 -31.79 -11.30 -13.68
CA ILE A 127 -30.61 -10.42 -13.88
C ILE A 127 -29.79 -10.44 -12.61
N VAL A 128 -28.53 -10.88 -12.71
CA VAL A 128 -27.59 -10.95 -11.57
C VAL A 128 -26.73 -9.70 -11.54
N ILE A 129 -26.76 -9.00 -10.42
CA ILE A 129 -25.97 -7.79 -10.16
C ILE A 129 -25.06 -8.07 -8.96
N SER A 130 -23.74 -8.09 -9.18
CA SER A 130 -22.76 -8.26 -8.09
C SER A 130 -22.33 -6.91 -7.52
N VAL A 131 -22.30 -6.87 -6.19
CA VAL A 131 -21.85 -5.71 -5.41
C VAL A 131 -20.32 -5.79 -5.27
N ASP A 132 -19.66 -4.76 -5.74
CA ASP A 132 -18.20 -4.54 -5.69
C ASP A 132 -17.39 -5.54 -6.53
N VAL A 133 -17.48 -6.84 -6.26
CA VAL A 133 -16.80 -7.93 -6.99
C VAL A 133 -17.73 -9.16 -6.98
N PRO A 134 -17.84 -9.93 -8.07
CA PRO A 134 -18.59 -11.20 -8.05
C PRO A 134 -18.09 -12.12 -6.95
N SER A 135 -19.00 -12.61 -6.12
CA SER A 135 -18.65 -13.46 -4.98
C SER A 135 -17.94 -14.74 -5.41
N GLY A 136 -16.75 -15.00 -4.86
CA GLY A 136 -15.88 -16.13 -5.23
C GLY A 136 -14.73 -15.78 -6.17
N MET A 137 -14.67 -14.54 -6.68
CA MET A 137 -13.57 -14.02 -7.49
C MET A 137 -12.55 -13.31 -6.59
N ASN A 138 -11.27 -13.48 -6.90
CA ASN A 138 -10.20 -12.73 -6.24
C ASN A 138 -10.13 -11.29 -6.76
N PRO A 139 -10.26 -10.26 -5.90
CA PRO A 139 -10.33 -8.87 -6.31
C PRO A 139 -9.01 -8.28 -6.81
N GLU A 140 -7.88 -8.94 -6.58
CA GLU A 140 -6.55 -8.46 -6.96
C GLU A 140 -6.10 -8.97 -8.34
N ASN A 141 -6.42 -10.24 -8.65
CA ASN A 141 -5.95 -10.88 -9.87
C ASN A 141 -7.07 -11.42 -10.78
N GLY A 142 -8.32 -11.36 -10.36
CA GLY A 142 -9.47 -11.83 -11.13
C GLY A 142 -9.63 -13.35 -11.21
N ALA A 143 -8.81 -14.10 -10.48
CA ALA A 143 -8.85 -15.56 -10.51
C ALA A 143 -10.09 -16.10 -9.77
N VAL A 144 -10.69 -17.14 -10.34
CA VAL A 144 -11.74 -17.94 -9.71
C VAL A 144 -11.12 -19.27 -9.26
N MET A 145 -10.96 -19.45 -7.94
CA MET A 145 -10.27 -20.61 -7.40
C MET A 145 -11.14 -21.86 -7.28
N ASP A 146 -12.46 -21.70 -7.09
CA ASP A 146 -13.42 -22.78 -6.95
C ASP A 146 -14.61 -22.52 -7.87
N LYS A 147 -15.49 -21.61 -7.47
CA LYS A 147 -16.59 -21.08 -8.27
C LYS A 147 -16.83 -19.62 -7.95
N SER A 148 -17.47 -18.91 -8.86
CA SER A 148 -17.87 -17.52 -8.68
C SER A 148 -19.28 -17.29 -9.19
N VAL A 149 -19.92 -16.24 -8.71
CA VAL A 149 -21.12 -15.71 -9.31
C VAL A 149 -20.80 -15.26 -10.75
N VAL A 150 -21.70 -15.60 -11.66
CA VAL A 150 -21.71 -15.14 -13.05
C VAL A 150 -22.65 -13.93 -13.13
N ALA A 151 -22.07 -12.74 -13.00
CA ALA A 151 -22.83 -11.51 -13.00
C ALA A 151 -23.19 -11.05 -14.41
N HIS A 152 -24.40 -10.51 -14.59
CA HIS A 152 -24.76 -9.73 -15.76
C HIS A 152 -24.16 -8.33 -15.68
N GLU A 153 -24.10 -7.77 -14.45
CA GLU A 153 -23.48 -6.49 -14.16
C GLU A 153 -22.72 -6.56 -12.82
N THR A 154 -21.56 -5.93 -12.77
CA THR A 154 -20.81 -5.70 -11.55
C THR A 154 -20.77 -4.21 -11.25
N LEU A 155 -21.35 -3.82 -10.11
CA LEU A 155 -21.35 -2.44 -9.63
C LEU A 155 -20.25 -2.28 -8.59
N THR A 156 -19.06 -1.90 -9.07
CA THR A 156 -17.90 -1.71 -8.19
C THR A 156 -17.90 -0.31 -7.57
N LEU A 157 -17.49 -0.24 -6.30
CA LEU A 157 -17.59 0.97 -5.50
C LEU A 157 -16.28 1.75 -5.57
N HIS A 158 -16.35 3.07 -5.75
CA HIS A 158 -15.27 4.03 -5.72
C HIS A 158 -14.26 3.91 -6.88
N LYS A 159 -13.56 2.77 -7.00
CA LYS A 159 -12.55 2.51 -8.04
C LYS A 159 -12.70 1.13 -8.66
N MET A 160 -12.22 1.01 -9.89
CA MET A 160 -12.00 -0.27 -10.54
C MET A 160 -11.02 -1.11 -9.71
N LYS A 161 -11.37 -2.37 -9.42
CA LYS A 161 -10.45 -3.31 -8.78
C LYS A 161 -9.58 -3.96 -9.85
N THR A 162 -8.30 -4.12 -9.57
CA THR A 162 -7.33 -4.71 -10.50
C THR A 162 -7.76 -6.10 -10.99
N GLY A 163 -8.40 -6.88 -10.11
CA GLY A 163 -8.93 -8.19 -10.46
C GLY A 163 -10.10 -8.12 -11.45
N LEU A 164 -10.94 -7.09 -11.41
CA LEU A 164 -12.02 -6.92 -12.38
C LEU A 164 -11.50 -6.62 -13.79
N GLU A 165 -10.40 -5.87 -13.90
CA GLU A 165 -9.75 -5.58 -15.19
C GLU A 165 -9.13 -6.83 -15.83
N LYS A 166 -8.63 -7.76 -14.99
CA LYS A 166 -7.99 -9.01 -15.43
C LYS A 166 -8.96 -10.18 -15.55
N ALA A 167 -10.17 -10.03 -15.04
CA ALA A 167 -11.17 -11.12 -15.01
C ALA A 167 -11.71 -11.48 -16.39
N GLN A 168 -12.15 -12.73 -16.54
CA GLN A 168 -12.90 -13.13 -17.71
C GLN A 168 -14.25 -12.41 -17.73
N GLN A 169 -14.58 -11.78 -18.86
CA GLN A 169 -15.82 -11.01 -19.07
C GLN A 169 -17.08 -11.78 -18.73
N SER A 170 -17.06 -13.10 -18.91
CA SER A 170 -18.19 -13.99 -18.61
C SER A 170 -18.61 -14.02 -17.15
N TYR A 171 -17.69 -13.70 -16.21
CA TYR A 171 -18.00 -13.64 -14.79
C TYR A 171 -18.46 -12.27 -14.31
N VAL A 172 -17.93 -11.21 -14.90
CA VAL A 172 -18.10 -9.84 -14.39
C VAL A 172 -19.22 -9.08 -15.10
N GLY A 173 -19.61 -9.51 -16.30
CA GLY A 173 -20.59 -8.81 -17.12
C GLY A 173 -20.21 -7.36 -17.42
N LYS A 174 -21.19 -6.47 -17.45
CA LYS A 174 -20.95 -5.03 -17.58
C LYS A 174 -20.45 -4.45 -16.26
N ILE A 175 -19.26 -3.88 -16.24
CA ILE A 175 -18.72 -3.24 -15.04
C ILE A 175 -19.07 -1.75 -15.03
N THR A 176 -19.60 -1.27 -13.91
CA THR A 176 -19.90 0.14 -13.67
C THR A 176 -19.28 0.56 -12.35
N VAL A 177 -18.40 1.59 -12.39
CA VAL A 177 -17.81 2.20 -11.19
C VAL A 177 -18.79 3.22 -10.63
N LEU A 178 -19.21 3.03 -9.39
CA LEU A 178 -20.12 3.94 -8.70
C LEU A 178 -19.34 4.86 -7.74
N ASP A 179 -19.50 6.16 -7.93
CA ASP A 179 -18.98 7.16 -7.00
C ASP A 179 -19.77 7.10 -5.67
N ILE A 180 -19.06 6.84 -4.59
CA ILE A 180 -19.62 6.78 -3.23
C ILE A 180 -19.27 8.00 -2.38
N GLY A 181 -18.76 9.06 -3.01
CA GLY A 181 -18.47 10.34 -2.36
C GLY A 181 -17.16 10.38 -1.58
N ILE A 182 -16.20 9.52 -1.90
CA ILE A 182 -14.84 9.62 -1.33
C ILE A 182 -14.10 10.72 -2.09
N PRO A 183 -13.66 11.80 -1.40
CA PRO A 183 -12.94 12.87 -2.06
C PRO A 183 -11.61 12.37 -2.64
N ARG A 184 -11.27 12.79 -3.87
CA ARG A 184 -10.01 12.42 -4.53
C ARG A 184 -8.78 12.74 -3.67
N VAL A 185 -8.79 13.84 -2.94
CA VAL A 185 -7.70 14.26 -2.05
C VAL A 185 -7.37 13.21 -0.97
N SER A 186 -8.36 12.39 -0.55
CA SER A 186 -8.10 11.31 0.42
C SER A 186 -7.29 10.15 -0.16
N GLU A 187 -7.18 10.05 -1.48
CA GLU A 187 -6.33 9.07 -2.14
C GLU A 187 -4.91 9.58 -2.37
N GLU A 188 -4.76 10.89 -2.46
CA GLU A 188 -3.47 11.54 -2.69
C GLU A 188 -2.59 11.49 -1.44
N TYR A 189 -3.20 11.51 -0.25
CA TYR A 189 -2.46 11.38 1.01
C TYR A 189 -2.26 9.93 1.44
N VAL A 190 -1.02 9.65 1.88
CA VAL A 190 -0.69 8.35 2.49
C VAL A 190 -1.44 8.20 3.80
N GLY A 191 -1.98 7.00 4.05
CA GLY A 191 -2.75 6.69 5.25
C GLY A 191 -2.52 5.28 5.77
N GLN A 192 -3.22 4.94 6.85
CA GLN A 192 -3.11 3.61 7.50
C GLN A 192 -3.41 2.44 6.54
N GLY A 193 -4.28 2.65 5.55
CA GLY A 193 -4.60 1.63 4.55
C GLY A 193 -3.42 1.27 3.65
N ASP A 194 -2.52 2.22 3.39
CA ASP A 194 -1.34 1.97 2.56
C ASP A 194 -0.35 1.02 3.25
N LEU A 195 -0.33 0.95 4.60
CA LEU A 195 0.51 0.00 5.35
C LEU A 195 0.17 -1.48 5.07
N LEU A 196 -1.03 -1.78 4.56
CA LEU A 196 -1.41 -3.14 4.16
C LEU A 196 -0.58 -3.67 2.98
N LYS A 197 0.14 -2.81 2.26
CA LYS A 197 1.09 -3.18 1.21
C LYS A 197 2.39 -3.77 1.76
N ILE A 198 2.69 -3.53 3.02
CA ILE A 198 3.83 -4.16 3.70
C ILE A 198 3.43 -5.59 4.02
N GLY A 199 4.02 -6.55 3.29
CA GLY A 199 3.76 -7.97 3.49
C GLY A 199 4.23 -8.45 4.87
N LEU A 200 3.46 -9.31 5.50
CA LEU A 200 3.93 -10.04 6.69
C LEU A 200 4.92 -11.13 6.27
N PRO A 201 5.93 -11.43 7.11
CA PRO A 201 6.82 -12.57 6.89
C PRO A 201 6.03 -13.87 6.74
N ASP A 202 6.42 -14.73 5.79
CA ASP A 202 5.85 -16.06 5.67
C ASP A 202 6.25 -16.92 6.87
N LYS A 203 5.34 -17.80 7.33
CA LYS A 203 5.61 -18.69 8.46
C LYS A 203 6.76 -19.68 8.22
N CYS A 204 7.11 -19.90 6.96
CA CYS A 204 8.18 -20.80 6.53
C CYS A 204 9.42 -20.01 6.07
N SER A 205 9.52 -18.70 6.32
CA SER A 205 10.68 -17.89 5.93
C SER A 205 11.97 -18.39 6.58
N HIS A 206 13.05 -18.34 5.81
CA HIS A 206 14.41 -18.64 6.23
C HIS A 206 15.23 -17.34 6.23
N LYS A 207 16.44 -17.39 6.80
CA LYS A 207 17.37 -16.25 6.83
C LYS A 207 17.68 -15.74 5.41
N GLY A 208 17.37 -14.49 5.14
CA GLY A 208 17.50 -13.82 3.85
C GLY A 208 16.18 -13.64 3.09
N ASP A 209 15.13 -14.40 3.46
CA ASP A 209 13.84 -14.33 2.75
C ASP A 209 13.06 -13.03 3.06
N ASN A 210 13.36 -12.36 4.20
CA ASN A 210 12.65 -11.13 4.60
C ASN A 210 13.33 -9.86 4.13
N GLY A 211 14.38 -9.97 3.34
CA GLY A 211 15.08 -8.87 2.73
C GLY A 211 16.49 -8.69 3.28
N SER A 212 17.36 -8.20 2.40
CA SER A 212 18.75 -7.87 2.69
C SER A 212 19.13 -6.58 2.00
N VAL A 213 19.83 -5.70 2.69
CA VAL A 213 20.24 -4.40 2.14
C VAL A 213 21.74 -4.19 2.23
N LEU A 214 22.25 -3.39 1.30
CA LEU A 214 23.61 -2.88 1.32
C LEU A 214 23.58 -1.37 1.49
N ILE A 215 24.31 -0.86 2.48
CA ILE A 215 24.51 0.57 2.70
C ILE A 215 25.97 0.90 2.37
N VAL A 216 26.20 1.84 1.44
CA VAL A 216 27.53 2.32 1.07
C VAL A 216 27.65 3.76 1.51
N GLY A 217 28.43 4.01 2.55
CA GLY A 217 28.49 5.34 3.16
C GLY A 217 29.54 5.45 4.26
N SER A 218 29.45 6.52 5.02
CA SER A 218 30.33 6.88 6.12
C SER A 218 31.63 7.55 5.71
N ASN A 219 32.06 8.44 6.56
CA ASN A 219 33.43 8.98 6.62
C ASN A 219 33.77 9.26 8.09
N PRO A 220 35.01 9.68 8.44
CA PRO A 220 35.41 9.90 9.84
C PRO A 220 34.53 10.90 10.61
N ASP A 221 33.96 11.89 9.92
CA ASP A 221 33.19 12.98 10.56
C ASP A 221 31.71 12.63 10.74
N TYR A 222 31.13 11.71 9.89
CA TYR A 222 29.71 11.43 9.83
C TYR A 222 29.38 9.93 9.98
N ILE A 223 30.01 9.26 10.94
CA ILE A 223 29.80 7.82 11.20
C ILE A 223 28.36 7.52 11.62
N GLY A 224 27.72 8.44 12.35
CA GLY A 224 26.36 8.26 12.86
C GLY A 224 25.30 8.11 11.77
N ALA A 225 25.48 8.69 10.60
CA ALA A 225 24.52 8.65 9.50
C ALA A 225 24.25 7.20 9.03
N VAL A 226 25.31 6.45 8.74
CA VAL A 226 25.21 5.03 8.34
C VAL A 226 24.61 4.17 9.45
N ILE A 227 24.99 4.44 10.72
CA ILE A 227 24.43 3.71 11.87
C ILE A 227 22.92 3.93 11.98
N PHE A 228 22.45 5.17 11.86
CA PHE A 228 21.03 5.47 11.91
C PHE A 228 20.25 4.83 10.76
N ALA A 229 20.78 4.88 9.54
CA ALA A 229 20.19 4.22 8.39
C ALA A 229 20.09 2.69 8.58
N ALA A 230 21.15 2.07 9.08
CA ALA A 230 21.22 0.63 9.33
C ALA A 230 20.25 0.18 10.45
N GLU A 231 20.19 0.90 11.56
CA GLU A 231 19.24 0.66 12.66
C GLU A 231 17.79 0.80 12.17
N ALA A 232 17.50 1.84 11.39
CA ALA A 232 16.18 2.08 10.83
C ALA A 232 15.79 0.97 9.84
N ALA A 233 16.74 0.46 9.05
CA ALA A 233 16.49 -0.66 8.16
C ALA A 233 16.18 -1.95 8.93
N LEU A 234 16.95 -2.29 9.97
CA LEU A 234 16.68 -3.46 10.83
C LEU A 234 15.31 -3.37 11.51
N SER A 235 14.89 -2.18 11.92
CA SER A 235 13.58 -1.98 12.58
C SER A 235 12.39 -2.34 11.68
N GLN A 236 12.59 -2.42 10.36
CA GLN A 236 11.56 -2.84 9.41
C GLN A 236 11.46 -4.37 9.23
N GLY A 237 12.22 -5.14 10.02
CA GLY A 237 12.15 -6.60 10.04
C GLY A 237 12.85 -7.29 8.86
N ILE A 238 13.84 -6.63 8.23
CA ILE A 238 14.72 -7.28 7.27
C ILE A 238 15.74 -8.16 7.98
N ASP A 239 16.23 -9.18 7.29
CA ASP A 239 17.11 -10.19 7.88
C ASP A 239 18.58 -9.78 7.97
N LEU A 240 19.08 -8.98 7.00
CA LEU A 240 20.50 -8.69 6.86
C LEU A 240 20.76 -7.25 6.44
N VAL A 241 21.70 -6.59 7.14
CA VAL A 241 22.25 -5.28 6.76
C VAL A 241 23.75 -5.44 6.52
N PHE A 242 24.17 -5.23 5.28
CA PHE A 242 25.56 -5.12 4.89
C PHE A 242 25.95 -3.65 4.80
N ILE A 243 27.17 -3.32 5.23
CA ILE A 243 27.69 -1.96 5.17
C ILE A 243 29.07 -1.98 4.51
N ILE A 244 29.31 -1.14 3.52
CA ILE A 244 30.64 -0.81 3.03
C ILE A 244 31.04 0.55 3.61
N ALA A 245 32.12 0.58 4.36
CA ALA A 245 32.64 1.79 4.97
C ALA A 245 34.16 1.83 4.88
N PRO A 246 34.81 3.04 4.81
CA PRO A 246 36.23 3.14 4.84
C PRO A 246 36.80 2.67 6.19
N GLU A 247 38.05 2.17 6.20
CA GLU A 247 38.70 1.65 7.41
C GLU A 247 38.71 2.65 8.57
N SER A 248 38.73 3.95 8.24
CA SER A 248 38.67 5.04 9.22
C SER A 248 37.43 5.06 10.11
N SER A 249 36.33 4.44 9.68
CA SER A 249 35.03 4.40 10.40
C SER A 249 34.49 2.98 10.61
N ALA A 250 34.93 2.00 9.83
CA ALA A 250 34.40 0.67 9.81
C ALA A 250 34.41 -0.04 11.17
N ASP A 251 35.50 0.08 11.94
CA ASP A 251 35.62 -0.58 13.24
C ASP A 251 34.65 0.01 14.29
N ILE A 252 34.47 1.33 14.25
CA ILE A 252 33.48 1.99 15.12
C ILE A 252 32.05 1.47 14.82
N ILE A 253 31.72 1.28 13.54
CA ILE A 253 30.42 0.76 13.13
C ILE A 253 30.23 -0.69 13.59
N LYS A 254 31.26 -1.55 13.47
CA LYS A 254 31.27 -2.94 13.95
C LYS A 254 31.06 -3.03 15.47
N GLU A 255 31.73 -2.14 16.23
CA GLU A 255 31.64 -2.11 17.69
C GLU A 255 30.28 -1.60 18.17
N TYR A 256 29.59 -0.77 17.38
CA TYR A 256 28.29 -0.21 17.76
C TYR A 256 27.19 -1.26 17.80
N ASN A 257 27.06 -2.08 16.75
CA ASN A 257 26.01 -3.12 16.67
C ASN A 257 26.54 -4.38 15.98
N PRO A 258 26.56 -5.54 16.67
CA PRO A 258 27.03 -6.81 16.10
C PRO A 258 26.12 -7.41 15.04
N GLU A 259 24.91 -6.88 14.85
CA GLU A 259 24.00 -7.30 13.75
C GLU A 259 24.41 -6.74 12.39
N PHE A 260 25.27 -5.70 12.36
CA PHE A 260 25.80 -5.15 11.11
C PHE A 260 26.92 -6.00 10.53
N ILE A 261 26.81 -6.32 9.24
CA ILE A 261 27.86 -7.04 8.50
C ILE A 261 28.71 -6.00 7.76
N VAL A 262 29.79 -5.54 8.40
CA VAL A 262 30.59 -4.43 7.89
C VAL A 262 31.79 -4.94 7.09
N ARG A 263 31.87 -4.53 5.82
CA ARG A 263 33.04 -4.68 4.95
C ARG A 263 33.86 -3.39 5.03
N SER A 264 35.03 -3.47 5.64
CA SER A 264 36.03 -2.39 5.65
C SER A 264 36.75 -2.33 4.31
N VAL A 265 36.91 -1.12 3.76
CA VAL A 265 37.69 -0.85 2.55
C VAL A 265 38.82 0.14 2.86
N PRO A 266 39.95 0.08 2.11
CA PRO A 266 41.09 0.94 2.39
C PRO A 266 40.77 2.43 2.32
N GLY A 267 41.49 3.24 3.10
CA GLY A 267 41.42 4.69 3.02
C GLY A 267 40.59 5.36 4.11
N LYS A 268 40.59 6.71 4.07
CA LYS A 268 39.82 7.57 4.97
C LYS A 268 38.41 7.86 4.45
N VAL A 269 38.22 7.80 3.14
CA VAL A 269 36.97 8.04 2.43
C VAL A 269 36.70 6.90 1.46
N LEU A 270 35.47 6.81 1.00
CA LEU A 270 35.12 5.85 -0.04
C LEU A 270 35.72 6.23 -1.38
N SER A 271 36.29 5.27 -2.10
CA SER A 271 36.89 5.42 -3.42
C SER A 271 36.63 4.18 -4.27
N MET A 272 37.12 4.14 -5.50
CA MET A 272 37.03 2.97 -6.38
C MET A 272 37.64 1.69 -5.78
N ASP A 273 38.46 1.78 -4.73
CA ASP A 273 38.95 0.61 -3.97
C ASP A 273 37.80 -0.16 -3.29
N ALA A 274 36.64 0.46 -3.14
CA ALA A 274 35.43 -0.17 -2.61
C ALA A 274 34.64 -0.96 -3.66
N TYR A 275 34.89 -0.79 -4.95
CA TYR A 275 34.05 -1.29 -6.01
C TYR A 275 34.03 -2.83 -6.09
N ASP A 276 35.16 -3.50 -5.90
CA ASP A 276 35.19 -4.97 -5.86
C ASP A 276 34.37 -5.54 -4.68
N ALA A 277 34.43 -4.87 -3.52
CA ALA A 277 33.61 -5.23 -2.37
C ALA A 277 32.12 -5.00 -2.64
N PHE A 278 31.78 -3.95 -3.37
CA PHE A 278 30.41 -3.68 -3.82
C PHE A 278 29.89 -4.81 -4.73
N LEU A 279 30.63 -5.18 -5.79
CA LEU A 279 30.24 -6.25 -6.73
C LEU A 279 30.05 -7.61 -6.04
N ASP A 280 30.81 -7.91 -5.00
CA ASP A 280 30.67 -9.14 -4.21
C ASP A 280 29.36 -9.12 -3.38
N LEU A 281 29.06 -7.98 -2.72
CA LEU A 281 27.90 -7.85 -1.85
C LEU A 281 26.60 -7.59 -2.61
N GLU A 282 26.63 -6.89 -3.75
CA GLU A 282 25.43 -6.62 -4.57
C GLU A 282 24.67 -7.90 -4.92
N LYS A 283 25.39 -9.01 -5.18
CA LYS A 283 24.80 -10.31 -5.50
C LYS A 283 23.98 -10.92 -4.36
N ARG A 284 24.17 -10.42 -3.13
CA ARG A 284 23.65 -10.98 -1.88
C ARG A 284 22.55 -10.12 -1.26
N VAL A 285 22.22 -8.99 -1.87
CA VAL A 285 21.26 -8.03 -1.33
C VAL A 285 20.12 -7.78 -2.31
N ASP A 286 19.01 -7.29 -1.79
CA ASP A 286 17.81 -7.01 -2.56
C ASP A 286 17.67 -5.53 -2.91
N ALA A 287 18.22 -4.63 -2.08
CA ALA A 287 18.22 -3.19 -2.30
C ALA A 287 19.50 -2.53 -1.76
N ILE A 288 19.81 -1.34 -2.25
CA ILE A 288 21.04 -0.62 -1.96
C ILE A 288 20.71 0.82 -1.55
N LEU A 289 21.46 1.34 -0.57
CA LEU A 289 21.46 2.75 -0.16
C LEU A 289 22.87 3.32 -0.30
N ILE A 290 22.99 4.48 -0.96
CA ILE A 290 24.27 5.22 -1.04
C ILE A 290 24.09 6.64 -0.54
N GLY A 291 25.16 7.19 0.06
CA GLY A 291 25.28 8.61 0.37
C GLY A 291 25.25 9.01 1.83
N SER A 292 24.68 8.17 2.72
CA SER A 292 24.61 8.51 4.16
C SER A 292 26.00 8.76 4.74
N GLY A 293 26.30 10.02 5.05
CA GLY A 293 27.57 10.46 5.67
C GLY A 293 28.82 10.16 4.87
N SER A 294 28.75 10.09 3.55
CA SER A 294 29.90 9.72 2.69
C SER A 294 30.91 10.85 2.47
N GLY A 295 30.50 12.11 2.70
CA GLY A 295 31.27 13.29 2.36
C GLY A 295 31.19 13.63 0.86
N LEU A 296 31.93 14.68 0.47
CA LEU A 296 31.83 15.27 -0.87
C LEU A 296 33.17 15.19 -1.64
N MET A 297 33.92 14.09 -1.47
CA MET A 297 35.19 13.91 -2.16
C MET A 297 35.00 13.41 -3.58
N GLU A 298 35.85 13.81 -4.50
CA GLU A 298 35.82 13.44 -5.92
C GLU A 298 35.93 11.90 -6.09
N GLU A 299 36.79 11.25 -5.31
CA GLU A 299 36.97 9.80 -5.32
C GLU A 299 35.68 9.05 -4.92
N THR A 300 34.87 9.65 -4.04
CA THR A 300 33.57 9.10 -3.65
C THR A 300 32.55 9.29 -4.76
N SER A 301 32.60 10.42 -5.49
CA SER A 301 31.76 10.65 -6.67
C SER A 301 32.03 9.61 -7.76
N ASP A 302 33.28 9.31 -8.05
CA ASP A 302 33.67 8.30 -9.05
C ASP A 302 33.08 6.93 -8.70
N LEU A 303 33.15 6.51 -7.43
CA LEU A 303 32.58 5.26 -6.95
C LEU A 303 31.05 5.24 -7.11
N PHE A 304 30.37 6.32 -6.71
CA PHE A 304 28.90 6.36 -6.80
C PHE A 304 28.42 6.37 -8.25
N ASN A 305 29.10 7.09 -9.14
CA ASN A 305 28.80 7.08 -10.56
C ASN A 305 28.94 5.67 -11.16
N GLU A 306 29.98 4.93 -10.77
CA GLU A 306 30.17 3.55 -11.22
C GLU A 306 29.10 2.60 -10.66
N ILE A 307 28.74 2.71 -9.37
CA ILE A 307 27.64 1.96 -8.76
C ILE A 307 26.34 2.20 -9.49
N ILE A 308 25.98 3.46 -9.73
CA ILE A 308 24.71 3.83 -10.39
C ILE A 308 24.67 3.28 -11.81
N SER A 309 25.80 3.34 -12.55
CA SER A 309 25.84 2.89 -13.94
C SER A 309 25.73 1.38 -14.10
N THR A 310 26.10 0.60 -13.10
CA THR A 310 26.23 -0.86 -13.18
C THR A 310 25.13 -1.61 -12.48
N THR A 311 24.60 -1.10 -11.36
CA THR A 311 23.56 -1.81 -10.59
C THR A 311 22.23 -1.85 -11.31
N LYS A 312 21.51 -2.98 -11.14
CA LYS A 312 20.12 -3.15 -11.54
C LYS A 312 19.19 -3.33 -10.33
N LYS A 313 19.76 -3.29 -9.13
CA LYS A 313 19.00 -3.41 -7.89
C LYS A 313 18.26 -2.10 -7.59
N PRO A 314 17.16 -2.15 -6.86
CA PRO A 314 16.55 -0.95 -6.28
C PRO A 314 17.60 -0.15 -5.50
N LEU A 315 17.77 1.13 -5.89
CA LEU A 315 18.80 2.01 -5.34
C LEU A 315 18.16 3.24 -4.72
N VAL A 316 18.43 3.47 -3.44
CA VAL A 316 18.06 4.70 -2.72
C VAL A 316 19.30 5.60 -2.66
N ILE A 317 19.14 6.85 -3.06
CA ILE A 317 20.21 7.86 -3.04
C ILE A 317 19.78 8.98 -2.11
N ASP A 318 20.56 9.23 -1.05
CA ASP A 318 20.26 10.27 -0.06
C ASP A 318 21.52 11.09 0.28
N ALA A 319 21.32 12.19 0.94
CA ALA A 319 22.34 13.02 1.56
C ALA A 319 23.47 13.45 0.59
N ASP A 320 24.74 13.11 0.92
CA ASP A 320 25.90 13.62 0.16
C ASP A 320 25.94 13.10 -1.28
N ALA A 321 25.44 11.90 -1.54
CA ALA A 321 25.41 11.35 -2.90
C ALA A 321 24.57 12.20 -3.86
N LEU A 322 23.48 12.83 -3.38
CA LEU A 322 22.64 13.73 -4.19
C LEU A 322 23.38 14.96 -4.74
N LYS A 323 24.51 15.32 -4.13
CA LYS A 323 25.36 16.46 -4.52
C LYS A 323 26.51 16.03 -5.43
N LEU A 324 26.77 14.72 -5.54
CA LEU A 324 27.89 14.14 -6.26
C LEU A 324 27.53 13.54 -7.61
N ILE A 325 26.23 13.40 -7.90
CA ILE A 325 25.73 12.76 -9.10
C ILE A 325 25.07 13.76 -10.06
N SER A 326 24.96 13.37 -11.34
CA SER A 326 24.17 14.09 -12.34
C SER A 326 22.76 13.49 -12.44
N PRO A 327 21.70 14.29 -12.65
CA PRO A 327 20.34 13.77 -12.84
C PRO A 327 20.22 12.88 -14.08
N ASP A 328 21.07 13.04 -15.10
CA ASP A 328 21.09 12.18 -16.29
C ASP A 328 21.45 10.71 -16.01
N MET A 329 21.97 10.42 -14.81
CA MET A 329 22.29 9.07 -14.37
C MET A 329 21.09 8.35 -13.72
N LEU A 330 20.00 9.07 -13.45
CA LEU A 330 18.82 8.51 -12.80
C LEU A 330 18.09 7.56 -13.74
N THR A 331 17.48 6.53 -13.18
CA THR A 331 16.73 5.50 -13.90
C THR A 331 15.51 5.03 -13.09
N GLU A 332 14.66 4.20 -13.68
CA GLU A 332 13.49 3.62 -13.03
C GLU A 332 13.77 2.84 -11.73
N ASN A 333 15.01 2.38 -11.57
CA ASN A 333 15.44 1.64 -10.37
C ASN A 333 16.01 2.56 -9.27
N ILE A 334 15.83 3.88 -9.37
CA ILE A 334 16.38 4.85 -8.44
C ILE A 334 15.30 5.64 -7.73
N LEU A 335 15.42 5.74 -6.42
CA LEU A 335 14.70 6.67 -5.55
C LEU A 335 15.68 7.70 -5.00
N VAL A 336 15.44 8.98 -5.25
CA VAL A 336 16.16 10.08 -4.61
C VAL A 336 15.31 10.71 -3.51
N THR A 337 15.96 11.07 -2.38
CA THR A 337 15.25 11.58 -1.18
C THR A 337 15.74 12.97 -0.76
N PRO A 338 15.73 13.99 -1.65
CA PRO A 338 16.27 15.30 -1.35
C PRO A 338 15.39 16.11 -0.39
N HIS A 339 16.00 16.95 0.45
CA HIS A 339 15.35 18.17 0.95
C HIS A 339 15.52 19.32 -0.07
N ALA A 340 14.88 20.47 0.17
CA ALA A 340 14.83 21.56 -0.82
C ALA A 340 16.21 22.01 -1.34
N TYR A 341 17.23 22.06 -0.49
CA TYR A 341 18.57 22.45 -0.91
C TYR A 341 19.26 21.36 -1.76
N GLU A 342 19.16 20.09 -1.37
CA GLU A 342 19.67 18.96 -2.14
C GLU A 342 18.95 18.83 -3.49
N PHE A 343 17.63 19.09 -3.51
CA PHE A 343 16.83 19.13 -4.73
C PHE A 343 17.36 20.15 -5.74
N LYS A 344 17.61 21.39 -5.26
CA LYS A 344 18.21 22.45 -6.09
C LYS A 344 19.59 22.06 -6.61
N GLN A 345 20.42 21.40 -5.79
CA GLN A 345 21.75 20.96 -6.19
C GLN A 345 21.71 19.86 -7.25
N LEU A 346 20.77 18.93 -7.15
CA LEU A 346 20.65 17.81 -8.08
C LEU A 346 20.02 18.22 -9.42
N PHE A 347 18.90 18.98 -9.37
CA PHE A 347 18.09 19.28 -10.56
C PHE A 347 18.28 20.68 -11.13
N ASP A 348 19.05 21.55 -10.45
CA ASP A 348 19.20 22.99 -10.77
C ASP A 348 17.85 23.75 -10.84
N GLU A 349 16.86 23.29 -10.07
CA GLU A 349 15.50 23.84 -10.01
C GLU A 349 15.15 24.28 -8.58
N GLU A 350 14.44 25.40 -8.45
CA GLU A 350 13.93 25.86 -7.15
C GLU A 350 12.61 25.14 -6.83
N VAL A 351 12.44 24.72 -5.57
CA VAL A 351 11.20 24.13 -5.10
C VAL A 351 10.11 25.20 -5.00
N PRO A 352 8.99 25.08 -5.74
CA PRO A 352 7.90 26.04 -5.66
C PRO A 352 7.26 26.09 -4.26
N ASP A 353 6.72 27.26 -3.88
CA ASP A 353 6.00 27.43 -2.60
C ASP A 353 4.64 26.73 -2.61
N LYS A 354 3.90 26.81 -3.70
CA LYS A 354 2.56 26.22 -3.83
C LYS A 354 2.65 24.71 -4.04
N LEU A 355 1.79 23.98 -3.35
CA LEU A 355 1.77 22.52 -3.40
C LEU A 355 1.49 21.97 -4.80
N GLU A 356 0.55 22.58 -5.52
CA GLU A 356 0.17 22.16 -6.87
C GLU A 356 1.34 22.30 -7.85
N ASP A 357 2.04 23.46 -7.82
CA ASP A 357 3.18 23.76 -8.68
C ASP A 357 4.35 22.80 -8.36
N LYS A 358 4.52 22.48 -7.06
CA LYS A 358 5.51 21.51 -6.58
C LYS A 358 5.24 20.10 -7.12
N ILE A 359 3.99 19.64 -7.05
CA ILE A 359 3.59 18.33 -7.58
C ILE A 359 3.85 18.27 -9.09
N GLU A 360 3.47 19.32 -9.82
CA GLU A 360 3.66 19.41 -11.27
C GLU A 360 5.15 19.33 -11.65
N LEU A 361 6.00 20.12 -10.98
CA LEU A 361 7.45 20.10 -11.20
C LEU A 361 8.04 18.73 -10.94
N LEU A 362 7.75 18.12 -9.78
CA LEU A 362 8.31 16.83 -9.43
C LEU A 362 7.86 15.72 -10.37
N ARG A 363 6.60 15.73 -10.80
CA ARG A 363 6.10 14.77 -11.79
C ARG A 363 6.82 14.90 -13.12
N LYS A 364 7.01 16.15 -13.61
CA LYS A 364 7.78 16.42 -14.82
C LYS A 364 9.20 15.85 -14.70
N LEU A 365 9.89 16.10 -13.59
CA LEU A 365 11.27 15.60 -13.39
C LEU A 365 11.30 14.05 -13.24
N SER A 366 10.32 13.46 -12.55
CA SER A 366 10.21 11.99 -12.46
C SER A 366 9.97 11.34 -13.83
N GLU A 367 9.24 11.99 -14.73
CA GLU A 367 9.04 11.52 -16.11
C GLU A 367 10.31 11.73 -16.94
N GLU A 368 10.91 12.91 -16.86
CA GLU A 368 12.10 13.30 -17.64
C GLU A 368 13.30 12.39 -17.34
N TYR A 369 13.56 12.14 -16.05
CA TYR A 369 14.70 11.32 -15.59
C TYR A 369 14.32 9.87 -15.30
N ASN A 370 13.05 9.49 -15.50
CA ASN A 370 12.53 8.14 -15.26
C ASN A 370 12.92 7.59 -13.88
N CYS A 371 12.69 8.36 -12.81
CA CYS A 371 13.06 8.01 -11.44
C CYS A 371 11.93 8.29 -10.44
N GLN A 372 12.09 7.85 -9.20
CA GLN A 372 11.22 8.23 -8.09
C GLN A 372 11.87 9.34 -7.28
N ILE A 373 11.06 10.34 -6.88
CA ILE A 373 11.51 11.46 -6.08
C ILE A 373 10.66 11.55 -4.81
N LEU A 374 11.31 11.54 -3.64
CA LEU A 374 10.71 11.89 -2.36
C LEU A 374 11.28 13.24 -1.91
N LEU A 375 10.59 14.33 -2.20
CA LEU A 375 10.96 15.65 -1.71
C LEU A 375 10.50 15.83 -0.27
N LYS A 376 11.47 15.95 0.64
CA LYS A 376 11.24 16.16 2.07
C LYS A 376 10.77 17.59 2.35
N GLY A 377 9.69 17.75 3.17
CA GLY A 377 9.14 19.07 3.51
C GLY A 377 8.12 19.02 4.64
N VAL A 378 7.35 20.10 4.83
CA VAL A 378 6.21 20.13 5.77
C VAL A 378 5.12 19.16 5.28
N ILE A 379 4.95 19.07 3.98
CA ILE A 379 4.25 18.01 3.27
C ILE A 379 5.29 17.39 2.36
N ASP A 380 5.61 16.11 2.58
CA ASP A 380 6.47 15.40 1.64
C ASP A 380 5.68 15.14 0.36
N VAL A 381 6.35 15.35 -0.78
CA VAL A 381 5.79 15.07 -2.10
C VAL A 381 6.57 13.92 -2.69
N ILE A 382 5.89 12.83 -2.96
CA ILE A 382 6.45 11.61 -3.52
C ILE A 382 5.90 11.42 -4.92
N THR A 383 6.79 11.30 -5.91
CA THR A 383 6.41 11.14 -7.32
C THR A 383 7.11 9.96 -7.96
N SER A 384 6.40 9.36 -8.90
CA SER A 384 6.92 8.45 -9.92
C SER A 384 6.53 9.00 -11.30
N ARG A 385 6.91 8.32 -12.36
CA ARG A 385 6.50 8.67 -13.72
C ARG A 385 4.97 8.83 -13.85
N ASP A 386 4.21 7.92 -13.25
CA ASP A 386 2.77 7.77 -13.50
C ASP A 386 1.88 8.28 -12.36
N ASP A 387 2.44 8.43 -11.15
CA ASP A 387 1.62 8.69 -9.96
C ASP A 387 2.33 9.62 -8.95
N TYR A 388 1.57 10.12 -7.98
CA TYR A 388 2.11 10.86 -6.84
C TYR A 388 1.36 10.52 -5.55
N LYS A 389 2.03 10.70 -4.42
CA LYS A 389 1.48 10.63 -3.07
C LYS A 389 2.00 11.80 -2.23
N LEU A 390 1.21 12.16 -1.25
CA LEU A 390 1.54 13.22 -0.29
C LEU A 390 1.60 12.64 1.12
N ASN A 391 2.60 13.02 1.90
CA ASN A 391 2.63 12.69 3.32
C ASN A 391 2.63 13.96 4.16
N ARG A 392 1.74 14.01 5.14
CA ARG A 392 1.62 15.11 6.12
C ARG A 392 1.85 14.67 7.56
N THR A 393 2.24 13.41 7.79
CA THR A 393 2.64 12.95 9.12
C THR A 393 4.01 13.49 9.47
N GLY A 394 4.29 13.59 10.75
CA GLY A 394 5.50 14.19 11.26
C GLY A 394 5.26 15.57 11.85
N ASN A 395 6.26 16.08 12.53
CA ASN A 395 6.15 17.31 13.29
C ASN A 395 7.47 18.10 13.29
N GLN A 396 7.42 19.34 13.81
CA GLN A 396 8.55 20.26 13.81
C GLN A 396 9.78 19.74 14.57
N GLY A 397 9.65 18.79 15.49
CA GLY A 397 10.75 18.17 16.20
C GLY A 397 11.64 17.29 15.31
N MET A 398 11.17 16.91 14.11
CA MET A 398 11.93 16.10 13.15
C MET A 398 13.06 16.89 12.45
N THR A 399 13.27 18.16 12.74
CA THR A 399 14.39 18.96 12.22
C THR A 399 15.76 18.59 12.85
N ILE A 400 15.79 17.61 13.75
CA ILE A 400 17.04 17.09 14.34
C ILE A 400 17.86 16.29 13.32
N GLY A 401 19.20 16.41 13.42
CA GLY A 401 20.12 15.65 12.55
C GLY A 401 19.92 14.14 12.70
N GLY A 402 19.93 13.41 11.58
CA GLY A 402 19.74 11.96 11.52
C GLY A 402 18.34 11.51 11.08
N THR A 403 17.36 12.40 11.04
CA THR A 403 15.98 12.05 10.59
C THR A 403 15.98 11.61 9.12
N GLY A 404 16.78 12.26 8.25
CA GLY A 404 16.96 11.85 6.86
C GLY A 404 17.56 10.46 6.74
N ASP A 405 18.59 10.14 7.57
CA ASP A 405 19.19 8.82 7.58
C ASP A 405 18.19 7.72 8.01
N LEU A 406 17.33 8.00 9.00
CA LEU A 406 16.24 7.07 9.36
C LEU A 406 15.30 6.85 8.17
N LEU A 407 14.91 7.93 7.48
CA LEU A 407 14.04 7.84 6.31
C LEU A 407 14.64 6.97 5.20
N ALA A 408 15.92 7.23 4.86
CA ALA A 408 16.63 6.47 3.85
C ALA A 408 16.78 4.98 4.23
N GLY A 409 17.06 4.71 5.52
CA GLY A 409 17.12 3.36 6.06
C GLY A 409 15.79 2.60 5.99
N ILE A 410 14.68 3.24 6.33
CA ILE A 410 13.34 2.65 6.18
C ILE A 410 13.04 2.43 4.69
N ALA A 411 13.34 3.41 3.84
CA ALA A 411 13.07 3.35 2.40
C ALA A 411 13.80 2.18 1.73
N VAL A 412 15.10 1.99 2.00
CA VAL A 412 15.87 0.89 1.42
C VAL A 412 15.39 -0.48 1.92
N ALA A 413 14.99 -0.58 3.18
CA ALA A 413 14.43 -1.81 3.72
C ALA A 413 13.11 -2.19 3.04
N LEU A 414 12.19 -1.23 2.88
CA LEU A 414 10.92 -1.45 2.18
C LEU A 414 11.12 -1.74 0.69
N ALA A 415 12.14 -1.17 0.05
CA ALA A 415 12.46 -1.42 -1.36
C ALA A 415 12.89 -2.88 -1.64
N THR A 416 13.17 -3.69 -0.62
CA THR A 416 13.45 -5.11 -0.79
C THR A 416 12.24 -5.92 -1.25
N LYS A 417 11.02 -5.45 -0.98
CA LYS A 417 9.75 -6.17 -1.27
C LYS A 417 8.66 -5.32 -1.90
N ASN A 418 8.82 -4.00 -1.89
CA ASN A 418 7.88 -3.05 -2.47
C ASN A 418 8.53 -2.36 -3.68
N THR A 419 7.72 -1.77 -4.56
CA THR A 419 8.23 -0.85 -5.56
C THR A 419 8.90 0.35 -4.88
N LEU A 420 9.84 1.00 -5.55
CA LEU A 420 10.52 2.19 -4.99
C LEU A 420 9.54 3.33 -4.68
N PHE A 421 8.49 3.49 -5.47
CA PHE A 421 7.43 4.44 -5.18
C PHE A 421 6.69 4.10 -3.88
N GLU A 422 6.32 2.83 -3.70
CA GLU A 422 5.70 2.37 -2.45
C GLU A 422 6.64 2.51 -1.26
N ALA A 423 7.89 2.11 -1.40
CA ALA A 423 8.91 2.26 -0.37
C ALA A 423 9.09 3.73 0.05
N ALA A 424 9.05 4.66 -0.91
CA ALA A 424 9.18 6.09 -0.66
C ALA A 424 8.03 6.65 0.19
N TYR A 425 6.78 6.45 -0.21
CA TYR A 425 5.68 7.02 0.56
C TYR A 425 5.40 6.29 1.87
N LEU A 426 5.63 4.97 1.93
CA LEU A 426 5.49 4.19 3.16
C LEU A 426 6.56 4.59 4.19
N SER A 427 7.83 4.77 3.77
CA SER A 427 8.90 5.20 4.69
C SER A 427 8.62 6.57 5.29
N SER A 428 8.19 7.52 4.47
CA SER A 428 7.81 8.86 4.92
C SER A 428 6.67 8.81 5.94
N PHE A 429 5.63 8.01 5.67
CA PHE A 429 4.48 7.85 6.57
C PHE A 429 4.85 7.16 7.88
N ILE A 430 5.61 6.06 7.84
CA ILE A 430 6.05 5.30 9.03
C ILE A 430 6.88 6.19 9.94
N LEU A 431 7.88 6.87 9.37
CA LEU A 431 8.76 7.75 10.14
C LEU A 431 7.99 8.91 10.77
N GLY A 432 7.15 9.60 9.96
CA GLY A 432 6.35 10.72 10.45
C GLY A 432 5.38 10.33 11.54
N GLN A 433 4.61 9.23 11.34
CA GLN A 433 3.68 8.72 12.35
C GLN A 433 4.40 8.28 13.63
N THR A 434 5.58 7.69 13.52
CA THR A 434 6.38 7.29 14.68
C THR A 434 6.86 8.52 15.44
N ALA A 435 7.33 9.55 14.73
CA ALA A 435 7.75 10.81 15.36
C ALA A 435 6.57 11.53 16.05
N ASP A 436 5.36 11.47 15.49
CA ASP A 436 4.16 12.03 16.12
C ASP A 436 3.81 11.32 17.42
N LYS A 437 3.89 9.99 17.47
CA LYS A 437 3.71 9.22 18.70
C LYS A 437 4.78 9.55 19.76
N VAL A 438 6.02 9.76 19.33
CA VAL A 438 7.10 10.16 20.26
C VAL A 438 6.87 11.58 20.80
N LEU A 439 6.38 12.49 19.96
CA LEU A 439 6.00 13.85 20.37
C LEU A 439 4.91 13.83 21.45
N GLU A 440 3.86 13.00 21.29
CA GLU A 440 2.79 12.83 22.28
C GLU A 440 3.32 12.38 23.63
N GLU A 441 4.35 11.51 23.65
CA GLU A 441 4.92 10.95 24.89
C GLU A 441 5.95 11.87 25.54
N LYS A 442 6.77 12.60 24.77
CA LYS A 442 7.96 13.31 25.25
C LYS A 442 7.97 14.81 24.99
N GLY A 443 6.98 15.33 24.26
CA GLY A 443 7.04 16.71 23.76
C GLY A 443 8.20 16.89 22.77
N PHE A 444 8.58 18.14 22.47
CA PHE A 444 9.64 18.45 21.50
C PHE A 444 11.09 18.16 21.94
N ASN A 445 11.27 17.57 23.12
CA ASN A 445 12.61 17.22 23.63
C ASN A 445 13.10 15.82 23.25
N TYR A 446 12.44 15.16 22.30
CA TYR A 446 12.85 13.85 21.82
C TYR A 446 14.09 13.90 20.91
N ARG A 447 14.77 12.77 20.77
CA ARG A 447 15.96 12.59 19.96
C ARG A 447 15.78 11.42 18.98
N ILE A 448 16.71 11.28 18.04
CA ILE A 448 16.72 10.17 17.07
C ILE A 448 16.56 8.80 17.73
N LYS A 449 17.27 8.56 18.86
CA LYS A 449 17.15 7.28 19.60
C LYS A 449 15.76 7.03 20.17
N ASP A 450 14.95 8.06 20.38
CA ASP A 450 13.58 7.90 20.86
C ASP A 450 12.66 7.45 19.72
N ILE A 451 12.89 7.96 18.51
CA ILE A 451 12.20 7.51 17.29
C ILE A 451 12.58 6.06 16.99
N LEU A 452 13.88 5.72 16.96
CA LEU A 452 14.38 4.36 16.71
C LEU A 452 13.79 3.31 17.66
N LYS A 453 13.57 3.65 18.92
CA LYS A 453 12.95 2.73 19.88
C LYS A 453 11.47 2.46 19.63
N LYS A 454 10.84 3.27 18.80
CA LYS A 454 9.41 3.19 18.48
C LYS A 454 9.15 2.67 17.06
N LEU A 455 10.16 2.71 16.18
CA LEU A 455 10.14 2.07 14.87
C LEU A 455 10.11 0.55 15.01
#